data_6ad880c9419739c987abd1837f2dc031
#
_entry.id   6ad880c9419739c987abd1837f2dc031
#
_cell.length_a   1.000
_cell.length_b   1.000
_cell.length_c   1.000
_cell.angle_alpha   90.00
_cell.angle_beta   90.00
_cell.angle_gamma   90.00
#
_symmetry.space_group_name_H-M   'P 1'
#
loop_
_entity.id
_entity.type
_entity.pdbx_description
1 polymer ?
#
loop_
_entity_poly.entity_id
_entity_poly.type
_entity_poly.pdbx_seq_one_letter_code
_entity_poly.pdbx_strand_id
1 'polypeptide(L)'
;MEGQSSFFSAMVVGEDPKSLMAPFDAKLKVEPYVKYEFSKADKYLQYAIMSLKAVLAQKHELKLEEHLIENIKGRISILKKVTPFEYYQAITNGMEYNEDGDALSDVNPQAKWITCKEASNFAIKLKLVDGTEATSAKAEDIDWSLMHKVNQDVYRAAWETVMEGKEPSNDEELLVYNNMKNKTAYFKKFVNKEKYVSFSTCYWNYAYVDENGWVDINSLPSEYEWVEGFYDKFVANLKPTDKVTIYECSTNNAI
;
A
#
# COMPACT_ATOMS: atom_id res chain seq x y z
N MET A 1 6.65 20.85 4.56
CA MET A 1 7.16 19.57 4.04
C MET A 1 6.11 19.11 3.05
N GLU A 2 6.43 19.11 1.76
CA GLU A 2 5.57 18.52 0.74
C GLU A 2 5.51 17.02 1.02
N GLY A 3 4.30 16.52 1.28
CA GLY A 3 4.08 15.09 1.53
C GLY A 3 4.53 14.29 0.30
N GLN A 4 5.42 13.32 0.48
CA GLN A 4 5.77 12.40 -0.59
C GLN A 4 4.51 11.64 -1.02
N SER A 5 4.10 11.84 -2.27
CA SER A 5 3.03 11.03 -2.86
C SER A 5 3.49 9.57 -2.94
N SER A 6 2.75 8.68 -2.34
CA SER A 6 2.95 7.24 -2.53
C SER A 6 2.14 6.79 -3.73
N PHE A 7 2.80 6.11 -4.66
CA PHE A 7 2.17 5.54 -5.86
C PHE A 7 1.93 4.05 -5.66
N PHE A 8 0.82 3.56 -6.17
CA PHE A 8 0.47 2.15 -6.11
C PHE A 8 -0.39 1.74 -7.30
N SER A 9 -0.47 0.43 -7.56
CA SER A 9 -1.35 -0.14 -8.58
C SER A 9 -2.59 -0.77 -7.97
N ALA A 10 -3.73 -0.67 -8.67
CA ALA A 10 -4.96 -1.35 -8.34
C ALA A 10 -5.45 -2.16 -9.55
N MET A 11 -5.81 -3.42 -9.31
CA MET A 11 -6.49 -4.28 -10.27
C MET A 11 -7.99 -4.16 -10.04
N VAL A 12 -8.72 -3.72 -11.05
CA VAL A 12 -10.17 -3.52 -11.00
C VAL A 12 -10.85 -4.53 -11.92
N VAL A 13 -11.81 -5.27 -11.38
CA VAL A 13 -12.57 -6.29 -12.12
C VAL A 13 -14.02 -5.90 -12.22
N GLY A 14 -14.47 -5.65 -13.44
CA GLY A 14 -15.86 -5.30 -13.75
C GLY A 14 -15.99 -4.46 -15.03
N GLU A 15 -17.20 -4.38 -15.55
CA GLU A 15 -17.51 -3.71 -16.84
C GLU A 15 -17.28 -2.19 -16.78
N ASP A 16 -17.62 -1.57 -15.67
CA ASP A 16 -17.39 -0.12 -15.45
C ASP A 16 -16.38 0.12 -14.32
N PRO A 17 -15.08 0.01 -14.62
CA PRO A 17 -14.05 0.15 -13.61
C PRO A 17 -13.99 1.55 -12.99
N LYS A 18 -14.44 2.60 -13.70
CA LYS A 18 -14.49 3.97 -13.16
C LYS A 18 -15.54 4.08 -12.06
N SER A 19 -16.73 3.54 -12.27
CA SER A 19 -17.78 3.52 -11.25
C SER A 19 -17.38 2.69 -10.03
N LEU A 20 -16.65 1.59 -10.20
CA LEU A 20 -16.12 0.79 -9.09
C LEU A 20 -15.06 1.54 -8.28
N MET A 21 -14.27 2.39 -8.91
CA MET A 21 -13.24 3.18 -8.26
C MET A 21 -13.78 4.45 -7.59
N ALA A 22 -14.87 5.04 -8.10
CA ALA A 22 -15.40 6.34 -7.66
C ALA A 22 -15.66 6.45 -6.15
N PRO A 23 -16.21 5.44 -5.44
CA PRO A 23 -16.45 5.52 -4.00
C PRO A 23 -15.18 5.76 -3.16
N PHE A 24 -14.00 5.50 -3.71
CA PHE A 24 -12.72 5.58 -3.00
C PHE A 24 -11.91 6.84 -3.32
N ASP A 25 -12.49 7.78 -4.08
CA ASP A 25 -11.87 9.08 -4.39
C ASP A 25 -11.84 9.97 -3.14
N ALA A 26 -10.66 10.45 -2.76
CA ALA A 26 -10.51 11.38 -1.66
C ALA A 26 -11.13 12.76 -1.92
N LYS A 27 -11.40 13.10 -3.20
CA LYS A 27 -12.06 14.35 -3.60
C LYS A 27 -13.58 14.26 -3.56
N LEU A 28 -14.13 13.05 -3.44
CA LEU A 28 -15.56 12.84 -3.30
C LEU A 28 -16.02 13.46 -1.98
N LYS A 29 -16.89 14.46 -2.08
CA LYS A 29 -17.55 15.05 -0.93
C LYS A 29 -18.75 14.18 -0.54
N VAL A 30 -18.90 13.95 0.74
CA VAL A 30 -20.03 13.22 1.32
C VAL A 30 -20.85 14.15 2.20
N GLU A 31 -22.06 13.74 2.57
CA GLU A 31 -22.84 14.48 3.58
C GLU A 31 -22.01 14.60 4.88
N PRO A 32 -21.97 15.79 5.49
CA PRO A 32 -21.20 16.00 6.70
C PRO A 32 -21.55 15.00 7.80
N TYR A 33 -20.54 14.37 8.36
CA TYR A 33 -20.69 13.41 9.46
C TYR A 33 -19.80 13.79 10.64
N VAL A 34 -20.17 13.36 11.84
CA VAL A 34 -19.37 13.56 13.05
C VAL A 34 -18.08 12.73 12.93
N LYS A 35 -16.96 13.43 12.76
CA LYS A 35 -15.63 12.81 12.71
C LYS A 35 -15.00 12.69 14.09
N TYR A 36 -15.16 13.71 14.92
CA TYR A 36 -14.67 13.73 16.29
C TYR A 36 -15.78 14.20 17.23
N GLU A 37 -16.14 13.37 18.20
CA GLU A 37 -17.10 13.72 19.25
C GLU A 37 -16.38 14.50 20.36
N PHE A 38 -16.89 15.67 20.72
CA PHE A 38 -16.33 16.50 21.81
C PHE A 38 -16.30 15.75 23.14
N SER A 39 -17.33 14.98 23.44
CA SER A 39 -17.40 14.13 24.64
C SER A 39 -16.29 13.11 24.78
N LYS A 40 -15.57 12.81 23.70
CA LYS A 40 -14.45 11.86 23.65
C LYS A 40 -13.07 12.54 23.63
N ALA A 41 -12.98 13.84 23.84
CA ALA A 41 -11.74 14.61 23.78
C ALA A 41 -10.61 14.01 24.63
N ASP A 42 -10.92 13.57 25.87
CA ASP A 42 -9.94 12.89 26.74
C ASP A 42 -9.42 11.59 26.12
N LYS A 43 -10.30 10.78 25.56
CA LYS A 43 -9.93 9.51 24.90
C LYS A 43 -8.96 9.74 23.72
N TYR A 44 -9.19 10.77 22.90
CA TYR A 44 -8.31 11.09 21.79
C TYR A 44 -6.90 11.47 22.27
N LEU A 45 -6.80 12.30 23.32
CA LEU A 45 -5.53 12.67 23.91
C LEU A 45 -4.80 11.47 24.51
N GLN A 46 -5.50 10.64 25.27
CA GLN A 46 -4.93 9.42 25.85
C GLN A 46 -4.45 8.43 24.75
N TYR A 47 -5.25 8.27 23.70
CA TYR A 47 -4.87 7.39 22.57
C TYR A 47 -3.60 7.90 21.87
N ALA A 48 -3.49 9.21 21.63
CA ALA A 48 -2.28 9.79 21.04
C ALA A 48 -1.02 9.54 21.87
N ILE A 49 -1.13 9.72 23.20
CA ILE A 49 -0.03 9.44 24.13
C ILE A 49 0.33 7.95 24.14
N MET A 50 -0.67 7.08 24.16
CA MET A 50 -0.47 5.61 24.17
C MET A 50 0.20 5.13 22.88
N SER A 51 -0.23 5.63 21.72
CA SER A 51 0.35 5.27 20.42
C SER A 51 1.84 5.64 20.36
N LEU A 52 2.21 6.84 20.78
CA LEU A 52 3.62 7.26 20.84
C LEU A 52 4.45 6.41 21.83
N LYS A 53 3.88 6.03 22.98
CA LYS A 53 4.54 5.12 23.93
C LYS A 53 4.73 3.72 23.34
N ALA A 54 3.74 3.19 22.59
CA ALA A 54 3.85 1.89 21.93
C ALA A 54 5.00 1.88 20.91
N VAL A 55 5.14 2.94 20.10
CA VAL A 55 6.27 3.09 19.17
C VAL A 55 7.61 3.11 19.93
N LEU A 56 7.71 3.84 21.05
CA LEU A 56 8.92 3.83 21.88
C LEU A 56 9.24 2.48 22.51
N ALA A 57 8.22 1.70 22.89
CA ALA A 57 8.44 0.36 23.44
C ALA A 57 9.07 -0.58 22.39
N GLN A 58 8.72 -0.41 21.11
CA GLN A 58 9.23 -1.18 19.99
C GLN A 58 10.48 -0.57 19.33
N LYS A 59 11.12 0.43 19.94
CA LYS A 59 12.24 1.20 19.36
C LYS A 59 13.40 0.34 18.82
N HIS A 60 13.71 -0.78 19.47
CA HIS A 60 14.77 -1.70 19.06
C HIS A 60 14.36 -2.56 17.85
N GLU A 61 13.12 -3.04 17.83
CA GLU A 61 12.55 -3.81 16.72
C GLU A 61 12.42 -2.94 15.48
N LEU A 62 11.93 -1.70 15.65
CA LEU A 62 11.78 -0.70 14.60
C LEU A 62 13.11 -0.03 14.20
N LYS A 63 14.23 -0.32 14.90
CA LYS A 63 15.55 0.29 14.66
C LYS A 63 15.49 1.81 14.58
N LEU A 64 14.76 2.44 15.50
CA LEU A 64 14.59 3.90 15.52
C LEU A 64 15.93 4.58 15.81
N GLU A 65 16.24 5.61 15.04
CA GLU A 65 17.39 6.48 15.28
C GLU A 65 17.17 7.36 16.53
N GLU A 66 18.26 7.72 17.21
CA GLU A 66 18.20 8.44 18.50
C GLU A 66 17.45 9.78 18.39
N HIS A 67 17.63 10.52 17.29
CA HIS A 67 16.92 11.78 17.10
C HIS A 67 15.39 11.60 16.97
N LEU A 68 14.91 10.47 16.40
CA LEU A 68 13.48 10.14 16.35
C LEU A 68 12.94 9.75 17.72
N ILE A 69 13.73 9.00 18.50
CA ILE A 69 13.40 8.64 19.88
C ILE A 69 13.22 9.90 20.73
N GLU A 70 14.16 10.84 20.66
CA GLU A 70 14.07 12.12 21.40
C GLU A 70 12.88 12.98 20.95
N ASN A 71 12.60 13.02 19.63
CA ASN A 71 11.42 13.71 19.12
C ASN A 71 10.12 13.12 19.69
N ILE A 72 9.98 11.79 19.69
CA ILE A 72 8.80 11.10 20.23
C ILE A 72 8.65 11.37 21.73
N LYS A 73 9.74 11.31 22.52
CA LYS A 73 9.73 11.66 23.94
C LYS A 73 9.29 13.10 24.17
N GLY A 74 9.82 14.03 23.36
CA GLY A 74 9.43 15.44 23.39
C GLY A 74 7.94 15.64 23.13
N ARG A 75 7.38 14.99 22.10
CA ARG A 75 5.94 15.01 21.79
C ARG A 75 5.10 14.47 22.94
N ILE A 76 5.47 13.35 23.54
CA ILE A 76 4.77 12.81 24.73
C ILE A 76 4.80 13.81 25.88
N SER A 77 5.95 14.47 26.13
CA SER A 77 6.06 15.47 27.19
C SER A 77 5.14 16.68 26.96
N ILE A 78 5.00 17.12 25.71
CA ILE A 78 4.08 18.20 25.34
C ILE A 78 2.62 17.74 25.57
N LEU A 79 2.24 16.59 25.02
CA LEU A 79 0.86 16.09 25.13
C LEU A 79 0.41 15.87 26.59
N LYS A 80 1.30 15.52 27.49
CA LYS A 80 0.98 15.40 28.93
C LYS A 80 0.66 16.73 29.61
N LYS A 81 1.00 17.86 29.01
CA LYS A 81 0.72 19.22 29.53
C LYS A 81 -0.49 19.86 28.92
N VAL A 82 -1.02 19.29 27.84
CA VAL A 82 -2.17 19.79 27.10
C VAL A 82 -3.45 19.22 27.72
N THR A 83 -4.45 20.07 27.88
CA THR A 83 -5.79 19.63 28.31
C THR A 83 -6.52 18.88 27.19
N PRO A 84 -7.50 18.01 27.52
CA PRO A 84 -8.33 17.37 26.50
C PRO A 84 -8.99 18.35 25.53
N PHE A 85 -9.44 19.51 26.03
CA PHE A 85 -10.06 20.55 25.22
C PHE A 85 -9.08 21.18 24.22
N GLU A 86 -7.89 21.58 24.68
CA GLU A 86 -6.84 22.14 23.82
C GLU A 86 -6.40 21.13 22.75
N TYR A 87 -6.28 19.85 23.12
CA TYR A 87 -5.95 18.79 22.17
C TYR A 87 -7.07 18.60 21.13
N TYR A 88 -8.34 18.60 21.58
CA TYR A 88 -9.47 18.51 20.69
C TYR A 88 -9.50 19.67 19.69
N GLN A 89 -9.34 20.91 20.16
CA GLN A 89 -9.25 22.08 19.29
C GLN A 89 -8.09 21.96 18.27
N ALA A 90 -6.96 21.42 18.68
CA ALA A 90 -5.82 21.26 17.80
C ALA A 90 -6.06 20.23 16.67
N ILE A 91 -6.70 19.09 16.96
CA ILE A 91 -6.98 18.05 15.97
C ILE A 91 -8.19 18.36 15.08
N THR A 92 -9.06 19.26 15.50
CA THR A 92 -10.27 19.68 14.77
C THR A 92 -10.14 21.08 14.15
N ASN A 93 -8.92 21.62 14.14
CA ASN A 93 -8.67 22.96 13.61
C ASN A 93 -9.11 23.08 12.13
N GLY A 94 -9.97 24.07 11.84
CA GLY A 94 -10.52 24.30 10.51
C GLY A 94 -11.73 23.43 10.14
N MET A 95 -12.26 22.63 11.07
CA MET A 95 -13.51 21.89 10.89
C MET A 95 -14.71 22.72 11.31
N GLU A 96 -15.88 22.39 10.77
CA GLU A 96 -17.18 22.87 11.26
C GLU A 96 -17.62 22.06 12.47
N TYR A 97 -18.53 22.63 13.29
CA TYR A 97 -19.04 21.99 14.50
C TYR A 97 -20.55 21.96 14.47
N ASN A 98 -21.14 20.91 15.00
CA ASN A 98 -22.57 20.87 15.31
C ASN A 98 -22.89 21.57 16.65
N GLU A 99 -24.19 21.58 17.05
CA GLU A 99 -24.66 22.21 18.30
C GLU A 99 -24.07 21.56 19.57
N ASP A 100 -23.69 20.28 19.50
CA ASP A 100 -23.07 19.54 20.61
C ASP A 100 -21.56 19.80 20.73
N GLY A 101 -20.97 20.56 19.79
CA GLY A 101 -19.54 20.85 19.72
C GLY A 101 -18.73 19.74 19.06
N ASP A 102 -19.37 18.78 18.40
CA ASP A 102 -18.72 17.73 17.67
C ASP A 102 -18.22 18.27 16.32
N ALA A 103 -16.98 17.88 15.95
CA ALA A 103 -16.38 18.32 14.70
C ALA A 103 -16.88 17.47 13.52
N LEU A 104 -17.32 18.16 12.48
CA LEU A 104 -17.88 17.60 11.26
C LEU A 104 -16.84 17.47 10.16
N SER A 105 -17.01 16.49 9.29
CA SER A 105 -16.21 16.31 8.08
C SER A 105 -17.11 15.93 6.90
N ASP A 106 -16.81 16.50 5.75
CA ASP A 106 -17.38 16.12 4.44
C ASP A 106 -16.38 15.35 3.59
N VAL A 107 -15.21 14.99 4.18
CA VAL A 107 -14.18 14.20 3.52
C VAL A 107 -14.61 12.73 3.47
N ASN A 108 -14.51 12.13 2.30
CA ASN A 108 -14.89 10.73 2.10
C ASN A 108 -14.16 9.79 3.07
N PRO A 109 -14.87 9.11 4.01
CA PRO A 109 -14.24 8.20 4.97
C PRO A 109 -13.73 6.91 4.31
N GLN A 110 -14.16 6.59 3.08
CA GLN A 110 -13.70 5.44 2.31
C GLN A 110 -12.55 5.79 1.35
N ALA A 111 -12.03 7.03 1.40
CA ALA A 111 -10.97 7.50 0.52
C ALA A 111 -9.75 6.58 0.55
N LYS A 112 -9.29 6.19 -0.64
CA LYS A 112 -8.11 5.34 -0.84
C LYS A 112 -7.08 5.98 -1.78
N TRP A 113 -7.49 6.95 -2.60
CA TRP A 113 -6.63 7.60 -3.58
C TRP A 113 -7.04 9.07 -3.79
N ILE A 114 -6.09 9.87 -4.29
CA ILE A 114 -6.27 11.29 -4.64
C ILE A 114 -6.22 11.48 -6.15
N THR A 115 -5.31 10.77 -6.82
CA THR A 115 -5.27 10.69 -8.28
C THR A 115 -5.26 9.25 -8.71
N CYS A 116 -6.02 8.95 -9.74
CA CYS A 116 -6.13 7.61 -10.29
C CYS A 116 -6.36 7.71 -11.82
N LYS A 117 -5.62 6.92 -12.57
CA LYS A 117 -5.74 6.81 -14.04
C LYS A 117 -5.42 5.38 -14.47
N GLU A 118 -5.86 4.99 -15.65
CA GLU A 118 -5.43 3.73 -16.24
C GLU A 118 -3.90 3.67 -16.35
N ALA A 119 -3.33 2.49 -16.14
CA ALA A 119 -1.89 2.28 -16.04
C ALA A 119 -1.15 2.82 -17.28
N SER A 120 -0.14 3.64 -17.06
CA SER A 120 0.61 4.26 -18.16
C SER A 120 2.13 4.27 -17.94
N ASN A 121 2.58 4.31 -16.69
CA ASN A 121 3.99 4.58 -16.37
C ASN A 121 4.67 3.47 -15.57
N PHE A 122 4.17 3.15 -14.37
CA PHE A 122 4.87 2.26 -13.43
C PHE A 122 4.14 0.94 -13.17
N ALA A 123 2.80 0.89 -13.32
CA ALA A 123 2.08 -0.35 -13.13
C ALA A 123 2.33 -1.32 -14.29
N ILE A 124 2.41 -2.60 -13.96
CA ILE A 124 2.58 -3.67 -14.94
C ILE A 124 1.31 -3.75 -15.80
N LYS A 125 1.47 -3.52 -17.12
CA LYS A 125 0.40 -3.72 -18.07
C LYS A 125 0.08 -5.21 -18.24
N LEU A 126 -1.16 -5.49 -18.62
CA LEU A 126 -1.61 -6.85 -18.95
C LEU A 126 -0.92 -7.33 -20.22
N LYS A 127 -0.31 -8.50 -20.17
CA LYS A 127 0.24 -9.20 -21.34
C LYS A 127 -0.89 -10.01 -21.99
N LEU A 128 -1.13 -9.81 -23.28
CA LEU A 128 -2.21 -10.47 -23.97
C LEU A 128 -1.71 -11.71 -24.73
N VAL A 129 -2.63 -12.65 -24.98
CA VAL A 129 -2.35 -13.89 -25.72
C VAL A 129 -1.90 -13.66 -27.17
N ASP A 130 -2.19 -12.48 -27.74
CA ASP A 130 -1.70 -12.06 -29.06
C ASP A 130 -0.30 -11.44 -29.05
N GLY A 131 0.34 -11.35 -27.87
CA GLY A 131 1.68 -10.78 -27.67
C GLY A 131 1.67 -9.25 -27.47
N THR A 132 0.53 -8.59 -27.44
CA THR A 132 0.44 -7.15 -27.17
C THR A 132 0.28 -6.85 -25.67
N GLU A 133 0.27 -5.57 -25.33
CA GLU A 133 0.03 -5.10 -23.95
C GLU A 133 -1.18 -4.18 -23.90
N ALA A 134 -1.95 -4.31 -22.83
CA ALA A 134 -3.12 -3.45 -22.59
C ALA A 134 -3.21 -3.02 -21.13
N THR A 135 -3.97 -1.95 -20.87
CA THR A 135 -4.35 -1.55 -19.51
C THR A 135 -5.66 -2.18 -19.08
N SER A 136 -6.44 -2.65 -20.05
CA SER A 136 -7.73 -3.30 -19.82
C SER A 136 -7.97 -4.40 -20.86
N ALA A 137 -8.40 -5.56 -20.41
CA ALA A 137 -8.72 -6.72 -21.27
C ALA A 137 -9.69 -7.65 -20.55
N LYS A 138 -10.31 -8.60 -21.31
CA LYS A 138 -11.02 -9.72 -20.69
C LYS A 138 -9.99 -10.72 -20.12
N ALA A 139 -10.39 -11.43 -19.08
CA ALA A 139 -9.50 -12.40 -18.42
C ALA A 139 -9.02 -13.51 -19.38
N GLU A 140 -9.86 -13.94 -20.35
CA GLU A 140 -9.49 -14.91 -21.38
C GLU A 140 -8.46 -14.42 -22.41
N ASP A 141 -8.35 -13.10 -22.58
CA ASP A 141 -7.39 -12.49 -23.50
C ASP A 141 -6.02 -12.24 -22.84
N ILE A 142 -5.89 -12.46 -21.52
CA ILE A 142 -4.67 -12.20 -20.76
C ILE A 142 -3.83 -13.47 -20.67
N ASP A 143 -2.58 -13.39 -21.06
CA ASP A 143 -1.59 -14.47 -20.85
C ASP A 143 -0.95 -14.34 -19.45
N TRP A 144 -1.60 -14.92 -18.47
CA TRP A 144 -1.13 -14.92 -17.09
C TRP A 144 0.21 -15.66 -16.92
N SER A 145 0.57 -16.58 -17.83
CA SER A 145 1.85 -17.29 -17.78
C SER A 145 3.05 -16.36 -18.04
N LEU A 146 2.82 -15.23 -18.72
CA LEU A 146 3.81 -14.18 -18.93
C LEU A 146 3.88 -13.16 -17.79
N MET A 147 3.02 -13.28 -16.77
CA MET A 147 2.91 -12.31 -15.68
C MET A 147 3.15 -12.91 -14.29
N HIS A 148 2.83 -14.18 -14.10
CA HIS A 148 2.89 -14.84 -12.81
C HIS A 148 3.93 -15.95 -12.79
N LYS A 149 4.81 -15.93 -11.78
CA LYS A 149 5.93 -16.88 -11.60
C LYS A 149 6.92 -16.89 -12.78
N VAL A 150 7.10 -15.75 -13.43
CA VAL A 150 8.05 -15.58 -14.54
C VAL A 150 9.47 -15.33 -14.04
N ASN A 151 10.46 -15.65 -14.87
CA ASN A 151 11.88 -15.35 -14.62
C ASN A 151 12.42 -15.90 -13.27
N GLN A 152 11.89 -17.01 -12.77
CA GLN A 152 12.31 -17.58 -11.50
C GLN A 152 13.80 -17.87 -11.45
N ASP A 153 14.38 -18.33 -12.56
CA ASP A 153 15.82 -18.65 -12.63
C ASP A 153 16.69 -17.40 -12.51
N VAL A 154 16.24 -16.27 -13.10
CA VAL A 154 16.93 -14.97 -12.98
C VAL A 154 16.95 -14.48 -11.52
N TYR A 155 15.80 -14.55 -10.82
CA TYR A 155 15.73 -14.16 -9.41
C TYR A 155 16.50 -15.15 -8.51
N ARG A 156 16.50 -16.45 -8.84
CA ARG A 156 17.31 -17.45 -8.15
C ARG A 156 18.79 -17.13 -8.27
N ALA A 157 19.27 -16.86 -9.49
CA ALA A 157 20.64 -16.46 -9.76
C ALA A 157 21.03 -15.17 -9.04
N ALA A 158 20.11 -14.17 -8.97
CA ALA A 158 20.33 -12.93 -8.23
C ALA A 158 20.57 -13.20 -6.73
N TRP A 159 19.79 -14.08 -6.11
CA TRP A 159 20.03 -14.51 -4.72
C TRP A 159 21.37 -15.19 -4.56
N GLU A 160 21.66 -16.17 -5.39
CA GLU A 160 22.91 -16.95 -5.34
C GLU A 160 24.12 -16.04 -5.46
N THR A 161 24.06 -15.06 -6.37
CA THR A 161 25.16 -14.12 -6.59
C THR A 161 25.34 -13.16 -5.41
N VAL A 162 24.25 -12.56 -4.92
CA VAL A 162 24.34 -11.53 -3.87
C VAL A 162 24.52 -12.11 -2.47
N MET A 163 23.88 -13.25 -2.18
CA MET A 163 23.83 -13.83 -0.84
C MET A 163 24.81 -15.00 -0.65
N GLU A 164 25.08 -15.75 -1.71
CA GLU A 164 25.93 -16.95 -1.67
C GLU A 164 27.30 -16.72 -2.36
N GLY A 165 27.49 -15.56 -3.02
CA GLY A 165 28.77 -15.20 -3.66
C GLY A 165 29.07 -15.96 -4.96
N LYS A 166 28.04 -16.51 -5.62
CA LYS A 166 28.19 -17.19 -6.90
C LYS A 166 28.44 -16.18 -8.02
N GLU A 167 29.41 -16.43 -8.86
CA GLU A 167 29.70 -15.57 -10.01
C GLU A 167 28.56 -15.66 -11.05
N PRO A 168 28.15 -14.51 -11.66
CA PRO A 168 27.17 -14.52 -12.75
C PRO A 168 27.66 -15.33 -13.95
N SER A 169 26.78 -16.14 -14.54
CA SER A 169 27.11 -17.07 -15.62
C SER A 169 26.90 -16.49 -17.02
N ASN A 170 26.14 -15.38 -17.10
CA ASN A 170 25.81 -14.73 -18.38
C ASN A 170 25.51 -13.23 -18.17
N ASP A 171 25.31 -12.49 -19.27
CA ASP A 171 25.09 -11.04 -19.24
C ASP A 171 23.80 -10.64 -18.52
N GLU A 172 22.76 -11.45 -18.59
CA GLU A 172 21.49 -11.20 -17.90
C GLU A 172 21.65 -11.30 -16.37
N GLU A 173 22.31 -12.36 -15.89
CA GLU A 173 22.65 -12.53 -14.48
C GLU A 173 23.58 -11.41 -13.99
N LEU A 174 24.56 -11.02 -14.81
CA LEU A 174 25.45 -9.90 -14.50
C LEU A 174 24.71 -8.59 -14.38
N LEU A 175 23.74 -8.32 -15.25
CA LEU A 175 22.89 -7.12 -15.18
C LEU A 175 22.08 -7.11 -13.89
N VAL A 176 21.45 -8.23 -13.54
CA VAL A 176 20.70 -8.37 -12.29
C VAL A 176 21.61 -8.19 -11.08
N TYR A 177 22.79 -8.81 -11.09
CA TYR A 177 23.79 -8.62 -10.03
C TYR A 177 24.18 -7.16 -9.85
N ASN A 178 24.52 -6.46 -10.93
CA ASN A 178 24.91 -5.05 -10.87
C ASN A 178 23.81 -4.16 -10.29
N ASN A 179 22.54 -4.49 -10.56
CA ASN A 179 21.37 -3.79 -10.00
C ASN A 179 21.12 -4.14 -8.53
N MET A 180 21.55 -5.31 -8.05
CA MET A 180 21.19 -5.87 -6.75
C MET A 180 22.33 -5.93 -5.74
N LYS A 181 23.60 -5.84 -6.16
CA LYS A 181 24.80 -6.01 -5.30
C LYS A 181 24.82 -5.16 -4.03
N ASN A 182 24.19 -3.98 -4.07
CA ASN A 182 24.09 -3.08 -2.92
C ASN A 182 22.81 -3.29 -2.09
N LYS A 183 21.99 -4.29 -2.44
CA LYS A 183 20.69 -4.55 -1.81
C LYS A 183 20.70 -5.73 -0.84
N THR A 184 21.86 -6.12 -0.31
CA THR A 184 21.98 -7.24 0.65
C THR A 184 20.99 -7.13 1.82
N ALA A 185 20.75 -5.91 2.32
CA ALA A 185 19.79 -5.66 3.39
C ALA A 185 18.34 -6.01 2.96
N TYR A 186 18.01 -5.81 1.68
CA TYR A 186 16.71 -6.20 1.12
C TYR A 186 16.55 -7.72 1.10
N PHE A 187 17.57 -8.45 0.62
CA PHE A 187 17.52 -9.93 0.59
C PHE A 187 17.39 -10.53 1.99
N LYS A 188 18.00 -9.91 3.00
CA LYS A 188 17.91 -10.35 4.41
C LYS A 188 16.50 -10.28 5.00
N LYS A 189 15.54 -9.63 4.34
CA LYS A 189 14.13 -9.67 4.76
C LYS A 189 13.48 -11.02 4.52
N PHE A 190 14.03 -11.82 3.60
CA PHE A 190 13.49 -13.12 3.23
C PHE A 190 14.14 -14.22 4.05
N VAL A 191 13.32 -15.19 4.45
CA VAL A 191 13.78 -16.32 5.28
C VAL A 191 14.79 -17.20 4.51
N ASN A 192 14.57 -17.37 3.19
CA ASN A 192 15.41 -18.18 2.31
C ASN A 192 15.23 -17.77 0.84
N LYS A 193 15.98 -18.42 -0.03
CA LYS A 193 16.00 -18.22 -1.49
C LYS A 193 14.63 -18.45 -2.12
N GLU A 194 13.95 -19.52 -1.76
CA GLU A 194 12.65 -19.92 -2.31
C GLU A 194 11.60 -18.85 -2.02
N LYS A 195 11.61 -18.31 -0.80
CA LYS A 195 10.71 -17.22 -0.41
C LYS A 195 10.98 -15.92 -1.18
N TYR A 196 12.26 -15.60 -1.41
CA TYR A 196 12.63 -14.47 -2.24
C TYR A 196 12.17 -14.64 -3.70
N VAL A 197 12.43 -15.81 -4.29
CA VAL A 197 12.04 -16.10 -5.68
C VAL A 197 10.52 -16.07 -5.83
N SER A 198 9.79 -16.72 -4.94
CA SER A 198 8.33 -16.72 -4.95
C SER A 198 7.78 -15.30 -4.90
N PHE A 199 8.18 -14.51 -3.90
CA PHE A 199 7.74 -13.13 -3.73
C PHE A 199 8.06 -12.25 -4.96
N SER A 200 9.26 -12.38 -5.53
CA SER A 200 9.74 -11.52 -6.62
C SER A 200 9.11 -11.84 -7.97
N THR A 201 8.53 -13.03 -8.13
CA THR A 201 7.97 -13.52 -9.40
C THR A 201 6.45 -13.61 -9.41
N CYS A 202 5.79 -13.47 -8.27
CA CYS A 202 4.34 -13.44 -8.20
C CYS A 202 3.78 -12.18 -8.88
N TYR A 203 2.71 -12.33 -9.64
CA TYR A 203 1.91 -11.21 -10.09
C TYR A 203 1.02 -10.72 -8.95
N TRP A 204 1.05 -9.43 -8.68
CA TRP A 204 0.21 -8.79 -7.68
C TRP A 204 0.01 -7.30 -7.96
N ASN A 205 -1.01 -6.72 -7.36
CA ASN A 205 -1.26 -5.29 -7.27
C ASN A 205 -1.46 -4.91 -5.81
N TYR A 206 -1.21 -3.65 -5.47
CA TYR A 206 -1.41 -3.14 -4.11
C TYR A 206 -2.86 -3.30 -3.64
N ALA A 207 -3.82 -3.11 -4.55
CA ALA A 207 -5.23 -3.26 -4.28
C ALA A 207 -5.93 -4.10 -5.35
N TYR A 208 -7.02 -4.72 -4.95
CA TYR A 208 -8.03 -5.37 -5.77
C TYR A 208 -9.38 -4.72 -5.51
N VAL A 209 -10.14 -4.44 -6.59
CA VAL A 209 -11.45 -3.78 -6.52
C VAL A 209 -12.43 -4.52 -7.44
N ASP A 210 -13.58 -4.85 -6.90
CA ASP A 210 -14.70 -5.44 -7.65
C ASP A 210 -16.04 -4.88 -7.13
N GLU A 211 -17.14 -5.51 -7.47
CA GLU A 211 -18.48 -5.16 -6.98
C GLU A 211 -18.66 -5.25 -5.46
N ASN A 212 -17.79 -6.03 -4.79
CA ASN A 212 -17.78 -6.16 -3.33
C ASN A 212 -16.96 -5.06 -2.63
N GLY A 213 -16.25 -4.23 -3.40
CA GLY A 213 -15.52 -3.07 -2.91
C GLY A 213 -14.00 -3.20 -3.00
N TRP A 214 -13.32 -2.50 -2.11
CA TRP A 214 -11.86 -2.34 -2.08
C TRP A 214 -11.22 -3.28 -1.06
N VAL A 215 -10.23 -4.05 -1.50
CA VAL A 215 -9.34 -4.83 -0.64
C VAL A 215 -7.90 -4.47 -1.01
N ASP A 216 -7.03 -4.24 -0.03
CA ASP A 216 -5.63 -3.87 -0.27
C ASP A 216 -4.66 -4.66 0.61
N ILE A 217 -3.37 -4.45 0.39
CA ILE A 217 -2.28 -5.13 1.09
C ILE A 217 -2.38 -5.03 2.62
N ASN A 218 -2.99 -3.96 3.14
CA ASN A 218 -3.18 -3.78 4.59
C ASN A 218 -4.35 -4.63 5.15
N SER A 219 -5.08 -5.32 4.28
CA SER A 219 -6.18 -6.22 4.68
C SER A 219 -5.68 -7.57 5.19
N LEU A 220 -4.39 -7.89 5.03
CA LEU A 220 -3.77 -9.12 5.52
C LEU A 220 -2.68 -8.81 6.55
N PRO A 221 -2.32 -9.79 7.41
CA PRO A 221 -1.31 -9.61 8.45
C PRO A 221 0.07 -9.28 7.94
N SER A 222 0.41 -9.67 6.70
CA SER A 222 1.72 -9.42 6.13
C SER A 222 1.66 -9.15 4.62
N GLU A 223 2.60 -8.32 4.14
CA GLU A 223 2.85 -8.11 2.71
C GLU A 223 3.13 -9.44 1.97
N TYR A 224 3.77 -10.38 2.65
CA TYR A 224 4.07 -11.71 2.12
C TYR A 224 2.81 -12.49 1.75
N GLU A 225 1.85 -12.56 2.66
CA GLU A 225 0.58 -13.26 2.42
C GLU A 225 -0.22 -12.61 1.29
N TRP A 226 -0.16 -11.28 1.18
CA TRP A 226 -0.78 -10.56 0.08
C TRP A 226 -0.14 -10.92 -1.27
N VAL A 227 1.18 -10.76 -1.40
CA VAL A 227 1.90 -10.96 -2.66
C VAL A 227 1.84 -12.41 -3.14
N GLU A 228 2.11 -13.37 -2.25
CA GLU A 228 2.09 -14.79 -2.63
C GLU A 228 0.67 -15.32 -2.88
N GLY A 229 -0.33 -14.80 -2.16
CA GLY A 229 -1.73 -15.24 -2.27
C GLY A 229 -2.56 -14.46 -3.30
N PHE A 230 -2.07 -13.33 -3.82
CA PHE A 230 -2.85 -12.45 -4.70
C PHE A 230 -3.39 -13.17 -5.93
N TYR A 231 -2.52 -13.89 -6.63
CA TYR A 231 -2.90 -14.60 -7.84
C TYR A 231 -3.99 -15.65 -7.55
N ASP A 232 -3.77 -16.52 -6.59
CA ASP A 232 -4.70 -17.62 -6.26
C ASP A 232 -6.05 -17.08 -5.75
N LYS A 233 -6.03 -15.95 -5.03
CA LYS A 233 -7.23 -15.37 -4.44
C LYS A 233 -8.06 -14.58 -5.43
N PHE A 234 -7.44 -13.79 -6.29
CA PHE A 234 -8.12 -12.81 -7.12
C PHE A 234 -8.05 -13.09 -8.62
N VAL A 235 -6.97 -13.72 -9.10
CA VAL A 235 -6.76 -13.95 -10.54
C VAL A 235 -7.25 -15.33 -10.96
N ALA A 236 -6.88 -16.37 -10.24
CA ALA A 236 -7.23 -17.76 -10.60
C ALA A 236 -8.75 -18.03 -10.60
N ASN A 237 -9.54 -17.17 -9.94
CA ASN A 237 -10.99 -17.29 -9.84
C ASN A 237 -11.76 -16.41 -10.84
N LEU A 238 -11.07 -15.66 -11.71
CA LEU A 238 -11.72 -14.85 -12.74
C LEU A 238 -12.45 -15.73 -13.77
N LYS A 239 -13.64 -15.28 -14.15
CA LYS A 239 -14.34 -15.87 -15.29
C LYS A 239 -13.69 -15.38 -16.59
N PRO A 240 -13.70 -16.16 -17.65
CA PRO A 240 -13.13 -15.77 -18.95
C PRO A 240 -13.61 -14.39 -19.44
N THR A 241 -14.88 -14.08 -19.19
CA THR A 241 -15.51 -12.81 -19.60
C THR A 241 -15.26 -11.63 -18.67
N ASP A 242 -14.69 -11.83 -17.48
CA ASP A 242 -14.45 -10.75 -16.55
C ASP A 242 -13.46 -9.73 -17.13
N LYS A 243 -13.84 -8.48 -17.12
CA LYS A 243 -13.00 -7.39 -17.59
C LYS A 243 -12.05 -6.93 -16.45
N VAL A 244 -10.77 -7.01 -16.72
CA VAL A 244 -9.69 -6.59 -15.83
C VAL A 244 -9.13 -5.26 -16.32
N THR A 245 -9.00 -4.28 -15.43
CA THR A 245 -8.37 -2.99 -15.73
C THR A 245 -7.33 -2.65 -14.65
N ILE A 246 -6.15 -2.23 -15.06
CA ILE A 246 -5.08 -1.82 -14.14
C ILE A 246 -5.06 -0.30 -14.02
N TYR A 247 -5.10 0.19 -12.80
CA TYR A 247 -5.00 1.60 -12.45
C TYR A 247 -3.70 1.92 -11.74
N GLU A 248 -3.17 3.11 -12.02
CA GLU A 248 -2.11 3.77 -11.26
C GLU A 248 -2.76 4.82 -10.38
N CYS A 249 -2.59 4.69 -9.09
CA CYS A 249 -3.18 5.56 -8.10
C CYS A 249 -2.10 6.22 -7.23
N SER A 250 -2.42 7.36 -6.63
CA SER A 250 -1.54 8.00 -5.64
C SER A 250 -2.32 8.44 -4.40
N THR A 251 -1.63 8.41 -3.27
CA THR A 251 -2.09 9.04 -2.03
C THR A 251 -1.12 10.16 -1.65
N ASN A 252 -1.59 11.17 -0.91
CA ASN A 252 -0.70 11.97 -0.07
C ASN A 252 -0.52 11.23 1.26
N ASN A 253 0.70 11.14 1.78
CA ASN A 253 1.00 10.53 3.09
C ASN A 253 0.35 11.28 4.28
N ALA A 254 -0.74 11.99 4.06
CA ALA A 254 -1.49 12.78 5.03
C ALA A 254 -2.92 12.27 5.23
N ILE A 255 -3.21 11.01 4.85
CA ILE A 255 -4.50 10.37 5.18
C ILE A 255 -4.31 9.43 6.37
#